data_2301733ea68d8bc63a610d48c777ff9b
#
_entry.id   2301733ea68d8bc63a610d48c777ff9b
#
_cell.length_a   1.000
_cell.length_b   1.000
_cell.length_c   1.000
_cell.angle_alpha   90.00
_cell.angle_beta   90.00
_cell.angle_gamma   90.00
#
_symmetry.space_group_name_H-M   'P 1'
#
loop_
_entity.id
_entity.type
_entity.pdbx_description
1 polymer ?
#
loop_
_entity_poly.entity_id
_entity_poly.type
_entity_poly.pdbx_seq_one_letter_code
_entity_poly.pdbx_strand_id
1 'polypeptide(L)'
;YSSAASDVYKRQLVHDYPETTFGGDFDSTTDYLDPYIRERFSLPGNWALYAPNPYGPQTLNYFAAEPNPSAPTADNWLGTDDRGRDMLAQLIYGFRISVLFAMALTVIGVVIGVVAGAVQGYFAGKLDLVLQRVIEIWSAMPELYLLIIFSAVFAPSVSLLLVLLSL
;
A
#
# COMPACT_ATOMS: atom_id res chain seq x y z
N TYR A 1 16.24 0.67 -2.65
CA TYR A 1 14.89 1.23 -2.78
C TYR A 1 14.23 0.57 -3.97
N SER A 2 13.61 -0.61 -3.74
CA SER A 2 12.78 -1.25 -4.76
C SER A 2 11.53 -0.40 -4.90
N SER A 3 11.44 0.37 -5.97
CA SER A 3 10.27 1.16 -6.32
C SER A 3 9.06 0.22 -6.46
N ALA A 4 7.89 0.63 -5.96
CA ALA A 4 6.65 -0.13 -6.15
C ALA A 4 6.33 -0.35 -7.65
N ALA A 5 6.84 0.50 -8.53
CA ALA A 5 6.84 0.30 -9.98
C ALA A 5 7.64 -0.95 -10.39
N SER A 6 8.83 -1.16 -9.82
CA SER A 6 9.63 -2.37 -10.04
C SER A 6 8.87 -3.64 -9.62
N ASP A 7 8.09 -3.60 -8.53
CA ASP A 7 7.31 -4.76 -8.09
C ASP A 7 6.09 -5.04 -9.00
N VAL A 8 5.51 -4.02 -9.62
CA VAL A 8 4.46 -4.19 -10.63
C VAL A 8 5.04 -4.81 -11.90
N TYR A 9 6.23 -4.38 -12.33
CA TYR A 9 6.91 -4.95 -13.50
C TYR A 9 7.44 -6.36 -13.25
N LYS A 10 7.95 -6.67 -12.07
CA LYS A 10 8.42 -8.02 -11.71
C LYS A 10 7.33 -9.09 -11.73
N ARG A 11 6.07 -8.70 -11.54
CA ARG A 11 4.93 -9.64 -11.61
C ARG A 11 4.41 -9.89 -13.03
N GLN A 12 4.82 -9.07 -13.99
CA GLN A 12 4.44 -9.20 -15.39
C GLN A 12 5.70 -9.60 -16.17
N LEU A 13 5.98 -10.88 -16.35
CA LEU A 13 6.82 -11.53 -17.39
C LEU A 13 7.89 -10.67 -18.12
N VAL A 14 8.25 -9.51 -17.60
CA VAL A 14 9.19 -8.57 -18.20
C VAL A 14 10.54 -8.74 -17.49
N HIS A 15 11.55 -9.06 -18.27
CA HIS A 15 12.93 -9.06 -17.81
C HIS A 15 13.35 -7.61 -17.49
N ASP A 16 13.82 -7.38 -16.28
CA ASP A 16 14.46 -6.10 -15.94
C ASP A 16 15.82 -6.05 -16.63
N TYR A 17 15.97 -5.16 -17.56
CA TYR A 17 17.24 -4.91 -18.23
C TYR A 17 17.98 -3.77 -17.53
N PRO A 18 19.30 -3.88 -17.35
CA PRO A 18 20.10 -2.77 -16.85
C PRO A 18 20.13 -1.63 -17.87
N GLU A 19 20.31 -0.41 -17.38
CA GLU A 19 20.35 0.80 -18.20
C GLU A 19 21.41 0.75 -19.29
N THR A 20 22.52 0.04 -19.04
CA THR A 20 23.58 -0.24 -20.01
C THR A 20 23.08 -0.93 -21.29
N THR A 21 22.01 -1.71 -21.23
CA THR A 21 21.39 -2.36 -22.39
C THR A 21 20.80 -1.32 -23.37
N PHE A 22 20.41 -0.16 -22.88
CA PHE A 22 19.83 0.93 -23.67
C PHE A 22 20.83 2.03 -23.98
N GLY A 23 22.11 1.84 -23.59
CA GLY A 23 23.19 2.79 -23.86
C GLY A 23 23.49 3.75 -22.70
N GLY A 24 23.00 3.44 -21.49
CA GLY A 24 23.39 4.15 -20.27
C GLY A 24 24.79 3.75 -19.79
N ASP A 25 25.43 4.61 -19.01
CA ASP A 25 26.80 4.43 -18.52
C ASP A 25 26.84 3.61 -17.21
N PHE A 26 25.71 3.44 -16.53
CA PHE A 26 25.64 2.82 -15.21
C PHE A 26 24.85 1.50 -15.24
N ASP A 27 25.25 0.56 -14.40
CA ASP A 27 24.52 -0.71 -14.17
C ASP A 27 23.37 -0.49 -13.16
N SER A 28 22.53 0.50 -13.44
CA SER A 28 21.34 0.85 -12.68
C SER A 28 20.08 0.22 -13.30
N THR A 29 19.02 0.15 -12.52
CA THR A 29 17.71 -0.30 -13.01
C THR A 29 17.15 0.73 -13.99
N THR A 30 16.74 0.27 -15.18
CA THR A 30 16.18 1.12 -16.22
C THR A 30 14.85 1.77 -15.76
N ASP A 31 14.73 3.07 -15.96
CA ASP A 31 13.45 3.77 -15.83
C ASP A 31 12.65 3.63 -17.12
N TYR A 32 11.70 2.70 -17.12
CA TYR A 32 10.81 2.45 -18.27
C TYR A 32 9.78 3.57 -18.53
N LEU A 33 9.73 4.59 -17.70
CA LEU A 33 8.92 5.79 -17.90
C LEU A 33 9.65 6.84 -18.74
N ASP A 34 10.98 6.71 -18.87
CA ASP A 34 11.79 7.61 -19.69
C ASP A 34 11.32 7.56 -21.14
N PRO A 35 10.97 8.73 -21.74
CA PRO A 35 10.58 8.83 -23.16
C PRO A 35 11.60 8.20 -24.12
N TYR A 36 12.90 8.33 -23.84
CA TYR A 36 13.98 7.74 -24.64
C TYR A 36 13.88 6.20 -24.66
N ILE A 37 13.64 5.60 -23.50
CA ILE A 37 13.48 4.14 -23.39
C ILE A 37 12.19 3.69 -24.08
N ARG A 38 11.10 4.42 -23.93
CA ARG A 38 9.82 4.15 -24.62
C ARG A 38 9.95 4.19 -26.13
N GLU A 39 10.68 5.16 -26.67
CA GLU A 39 10.95 5.27 -28.09
C GLU A 39 11.74 4.03 -28.62
N ARG A 40 12.70 3.53 -27.86
CA ARG A 40 13.45 2.32 -28.20
C ARG A 40 12.56 1.07 -28.32
N PHE A 41 11.54 0.96 -27.49
CA PHE A 41 10.58 -0.15 -27.57
C PHE A 41 9.60 0.00 -28.74
N SER A 42 9.43 1.19 -29.31
CA SER A 42 8.60 1.40 -30.51
C SER A 42 9.30 1.06 -31.82
N LEU A 43 10.61 0.78 -31.80
CA LEU A 43 11.36 0.41 -33.01
C LEU A 43 10.95 -0.98 -33.53
N PRO A 44 10.99 -1.20 -34.86
CA PRO A 44 10.65 -2.49 -35.48
C PRO A 44 11.45 -3.64 -34.89
N GLY A 45 10.76 -4.70 -34.45
CA GLY A 45 11.37 -5.88 -33.82
C GLY A 45 11.40 -5.86 -32.29
N ASN A 46 11.11 -4.73 -31.67
CA ASN A 46 10.94 -4.60 -30.23
C ASN A 46 9.47 -4.52 -29.86
N TRP A 47 9.12 -4.98 -28.68
CA TRP A 47 7.80 -4.80 -28.13
C TRP A 47 7.87 -4.72 -26.61
N ALA A 48 6.99 -3.92 -26.01
CA ALA A 48 6.81 -3.86 -24.59
C ALA A 48 5.32 -3.76 -24.23
N LEU A 49 4.90 -4.47 -23.22
CA LEU A 49 3.54 -4.38 -22.69
C LEU A 49 3.56 -3.48 -21.46
N TYR A 50 2.98 -2.31 -21.57
CA TYR A 50 2.82 -1.39 -20.46
C TYR A 50 1.51 -1.63 -19.74
N ALA A 51 1.51 -1.49 -18.41
CA ALA A 51 0.28 -1.43 -17.63
C ALA A 51 -0.52 -0.17 -18.07
N PRO A 52 -1.87 -0.20 -18.01
CA PRO A 52 -2.70 0.97 -18.30
C PRO A 52 -2.34 2.21 -17.45
N ASN A 53 -1.92 1.98 -16.20
CA ASN A 53 -1.28 2.97 -15.37
C ASN A 53 0.10 2.44 -14.94
N PRO A 54 1.19 2.94 -15.50
CA PRO A 54 2.53 2.45 -15.23
C PRO A 54 3.14 3.04 -13.95
N TYR A 55 2.45 3.96 -13.28
CA TYR A 55 2.96 4.63 -12.09
C TYR A 55 2.72 3.82 -10.82
N GLY A 56 3.70 3.85 -9.93
CA GLY A 56 3.55 3.40 -8.55
C GLY A 56 3.03 4.54 -7.63
N PRO A 57 2.63 4.22 -6.39
CA PRO A 57 2.06 5.22 -5.49
C PRO A 57 3.07 6.30 -5.02
N GLN A 58 4.36 6.03 -5.19
CA GLN A 58 5.45 6.94 -4.82
C GLN A 58 6.33 7.34 -6.01
N THR A 59 6.01 6.85 -7.20
CA THR A 59 6.76 7.18 -8.41
C THR A 59 6.51 8.63 -8.80
N LEU A 60 7.59 9.40 -8.94
CA LEU A 60 7.53 10.78 -9.38
C LEU A 60 7.50 10.80 -10.92
N ASN A 61 6.60 11.58 -11.48
CA ASN A 61 6.59 11.83 -12.91
C ASN A 61 7.54 13.00 -13.23
N TYR A 62 8.79 12.67 -13.54
CA TYR A 62 9.81 13.66 -13.94
C TYR A 62 9.61 14.20 -15.35
N PHE A 63 8.81 13.53 -16.16
CA PHE A 63 8.57 13.86 -17.58
C PHE A 63 7.20 14.54 -17.79
N ALA A 64 6.58 15.06 -16.73
CA ALA A 64 5.32 15.78 -16.83
C ALA A 64 5.52 17.05 -17.70
N ALA A 65 4.63 17.27 -18.65
CA ALA A 65 4.66 18.43 -19.51
C ALA A 65 4.28 19.73 -18.79
N GLU A 66 3.55 19.63 -17.69
CA GLU A 66 3.06 20.74 -16.89
C GLU A 66 3.61 20.69 -15.46
N PRO A 67 3.75 21.86 -14.79
CA PRO A 67 4.19 21.90 -13.40
C PRO A 67 3.18 21.23 -12.47
N ASN A 68 3.70 20.61 -11.40
CA ASN A 68 2.87 19.95 -10.39
C ASN A 68 2.31 20.96 -9.36
N PRO A 69 1.07 20.77 -8.88
CA PRO A 69 0.10 19.73 -9.27
C PRO A 69 -0.48 19.96 -10.67
N SER A 70 -0.59 18.93 -11.48
CA SER A 70 -1.15 19.03 -12.83
C SER A 70 -2.60 18.53 -12.88
N ALA A 71 -3.38 19.12 -13.81
CA ALA A 71 -4.71 18.64 -14.15
C ALA A 71 -4.65 17.24 -14.81
N PRO A 72 -5.78 16.53 -14.96
CA PRO A 72 -5.84 15.27 -15.67
C PRO A 72 -5.29 15.36 -17.10
N THR A 73 -4.43 14.41 -17.44
CA THR A 73 -3.79 14.28 -18.76
C THR A 73 -3.97 12.85 -19.28
N ALA A 74 -3.53 12.60 -20.54
CA ALA A 74 -3.58 11.26 -21.12
C ALA A 74 -2.67 10.27 -20.37
N ASP A 75 -1.55 10.73 -19.80
CA ASP A 75 -0.61 9.91 -19.02
C ASP A 75 -1.00 9.81 -17.54
N ASN A 76 -1.58 10.86 -16.97
CA ASN A 76 -2.03 10.92 -15.60
C ASN A 76 -3.53 11.22 -15.54
N TRP A 77 -4.36 10.21 -15.56
CA TRP A 77 -5.83 10.32 -15.74
C TRP A 77 -6.55 11.13 -14.65
N LEU A 78 -6.04 11.14 -13.44
CA LEU A 78 -6.54 11.99 -12.34
C LEU A 78 -5.58 13.14 -12.01
N GLY A 79 -4.60 13.41 -12.87
CA GLY A 79 -3.57 14.40 -12.61
C GLY A 79 -2.52 13.95 -11.62
N THR A 80 -1.69 14.90 -11.18
CA THR A 80 -0.61 14.67 -10.22
C THR A 80 -0.82 15.48 -8.95
N ASP A 81 -0.22 15.01 -7.85
CA ASP A 81 -0.17 15.77 -6.60
C ASP A 81 0.95 16.86 -6.64
N ASP A 82 1.12 17.55 -5.52
CA ASP A 82 2.12 18.60 -5.33
C ASP A 82 3.58 18.12 -5.52
N ARG A 83 3.80 16.81 -5.44
CA ARG A 83 5.10 16.17 -5.62
C ARG A 83 5.28 15.50 -6.97
N GLY A 84 4.29 15.56 -7.85
CA GLY A 84 4.33 14.91 -9.17
C GLY A 84 4.03 13.43 -9.15
N ARG A 85 3.36 12.91 -8.11
CA ARG A 85 2.93 11.51 -8.07
C ARG A 85 1.56 11.37 -8.70
N ASP A 86 1.34 10.27 -9.40
CA ASP A 86 0.08 9.98 -10.06
C ASP A 86 -1.06 9.73 -9.05
N MET A 87 -2.12 10.52 -9.13
CA MET A 87 -3.26 10.43 -8.21
C MET A 87 -4.05 9.14 -8.35
N LEU A 88 -4.15 8.58 -9.56
CA LEU A 88 -4.84 7.32 -9.80
C LEU A 88 -4.06 6.14 -9.18
N ALA A 89 -2.74 6.14 -9.34
CA ALA A 89 -1.88 5.13 -8.71
C ALA A 89 -2.03 5.15 -7.20
N GLN A 90 -2.00 6.33 -6.57
CA GLN A 90 -2.19 6.48 -5.12
C GLN A 90 -3.57 5.96 -4.68
N LEU A 91 -4.62 6.27 -5.43
CA LEU A 91 -5.98 5.83 -5.14
C LEU A 91 -6.11 4.29 -5.18
N ILE A 92 -5.59 3.65 -6.23
CA ILE A 92 -5.65 2.19 -6.41
C ILE A 92 -4.87 1.49 -5.30
N TYR A 93 -3.66 1.95 -5.01
CA TYR A 93 -2.83 1.37 -3.94
C TYR A 93 -3.42 1.61 -2.55
N GLY A 94 -3.94 2.81 -2.28
CA GLY A 94 -4.63 3.13 -1.04
C GLY A 94 -5.88 2.26 -0.83
N PHE A 95 -6.68 2.09 -1.87
CA PHE A 95 -7.85 1.19 -1.84
C PHE A 95 -7.45 -0.25 -1.53
N ARG A 96 -6.41 -0.77 -2.20
CA ARG A 96 -5.90 -2.12 -1.93
C ARG A 96 -5.48 -2.30 -0.47
N ILE A 97 -4.70 -1.36 0.07
CA ILE A 97 -4.26 -1.43 1.47
C ILE A 97 -5.46 -1.38 2.42
N SER A 98 -6.40 -0.47 2.18
CA SER A 98 -7.61 -0.31 3.01
C SER A 98 -8.48 -1.56 3.02
N VAL A 99 -8.71 -2.17 1.87
CA VAL A 99 -9.51 -3.41 1.77
C VAL A 99 -8.81 -4.58 2.47
N LEU A 100 -7.50 -4.76 2.22
CA LEU A 100 -6.75 -5.83 2.87
C LEU A 100 -6.71 -5.64 4.39
N PHE A 101 -6.53 -4.41 4.86
CA PHE A 101 -6.55 -4.08 6.27
C PHE A 101 -7.93 -4.38 6.90
N ALA A 102 -9.01 -3.93 6.28
CA ALA A 102 -10.37 -4.18 6.77
C ALA A 102 -10.70 -5.68 6.81
N MET A 103 -10.30 -6.44 5.79
CA MET A 103 -10.48 -7.89 5.77
C MET A 103 -9.69 -8.59 6.89
N ALA A 104 -8.41 -8.21 7.05
CA ALA A 104 -7.57 -8.78 8.10
C ALA A 104 -8.13 -8.46 9.49
N LEU A 105 -8.52 -7.20 9.72
CA LEU A 105 -9.13 -6.76 10.98
C LEU A 105 -10.41 -7.56 11.28
N THR A 106 -11.29 -7.72 10.29
CA THR A 106 -12.52 -8.49 10.45
C THR A 106 -12.25 -9.94 10.82
N VAL A 107 -11.33 -10.60 10.10
CA VAL A 107 -11.00 -12.02 10.37
C VAL A 107 -10.43 -12.18 11.78
N ILE A 108 -9.45 -11.34 12.16
CA ILE A 108 -8.84 -11.41 13.49
C ILE A 108 -9.89 -11.11 14.57
N GLY A 109 -10.66 -10.05 14.43
CA GLY A 109 -11.70 -9.67 15.38
C GLY A 109 -12.78 -10.75 15.56
N VAL A 110 -13.21 -11.38 14.46
CA VAL A 110 -14.16 -12.51 14.53
C VAL A 110 -13.56 -13.70 15.27
N VAL A 111 -12.31 -14.05 14.98
CA VAL A 111 -11.64 -15.17 15.68
C VAL A 111 -11.52 -14.89 17.17
N ILE A 112 -11.05 -13.71 17.55
CA ILE A 112 -10.93 -13.32 18.97
C ILE A 112 -12.31 -13.31 19.64
N GLY A 113 -13.30 -12.68 19.01
CA GLY A 113 -14.66 -12.58 19.55
C GLY A 113 -15.33 -13.94 19.72
N VAL A 114 -15.20 -14.84 18.74
CA VAL A 114 -15.75 -16.20 18.84
C VAL A 114 -15.06 -17.01 19.94
N VAL A 115 -13.73 -16.93 20.04
CA VAL A 115 -12.98 -17.63 21.09
C VAL A 115 -13.35 -17.09 22.47
N ALA A 116 -13.37 -15.78 22.65
CA ALA A 116 -13.75 -15.15 23.91
C ALA A 116 -15.19 -15.48 24.31
N GLY A 117 -16.12 -15.36 23.37
CA GLY A 117 -17.53 -15.69 23.60
C GLY A 117 -17.76 -17.17 23.89
N ALA A 118 -17.05 -18.08 23.21
CA ALA A 118 -17.12 -19.52 23.47
C ALA A 118 -16.58 -19.88 24.88
N VAL A 119 -15.48 -19.26 25.28
CA VAL A 119 -14.93 -19.47 26.63
C VAL A 119 -15.89 -18.96 27.70
N GLN A 120 -16.45 -17.76 27.52
CA GLN A 120 -17.43 -17.19 28.46
C GLN A 120 -18.69 -18.07 28.56
N GLY A 121 -19.23 -18.49 27.42
CA GLY A 121 -20.42 -19.34 27.37
C GLY A 121 -20.19 -20.75 27.95
N TYR A 122 -19.00 -21.34 27.75
CA TYR A 122 -18.68 -22.66 28.24
C TYR A 122 -18.47 -22.69 29.77
N PHE A 123 -17.67 -21.76 30.30
CA PHE A 123 -17.32 -21.76 31.74
C PHE A 123 -18.39 -21.11 32.61
N ALA A 124 -19.16 -20.19 32.08
CA ALA A 124 -20.23 -19.46 32.79
C ALA A 124 -19.85 -18.95 34.23
N GLY A 125 -20.77 -18.31 34.92
CA GLY A 125 -20.62 -17.96 36.33
C GLY A 125 -19.50 -16.93 36.62
N LYS A 126 -18.59 -17.23 37.55
CA LYS A 126 -17.57 -16.27 38.00
C LYS A 126 -16.55 -15.89 36.92
N LEU A 127 -16.19 -16.82 36.04
CA LEU A 127 -15.23 -16.58 34.96
C LEU A 127 -15.84 -15.62 33.93
N ASP A 128 -17.07 -15.83 33.56
CA ASP A 128 -17.82 -14.97 32.67
C ASP A 128 -17.87 -13.53 33.19
N LEU A 129 -18.22 -13.33 34.47
CA LEU A 129 -18.26 -12.03 35.12
C LEU A 129 -16.89 -11.33 35.12
N VAL A 130 -15.80 -12.06 35.35
CA VAL A 130 -14.45 -11.50 35.36
C VAL A 130 -14.04 -11.08 33.95
N LEU A 131 -14.23 -11.95 32.96
CA LEU A 131 -13.89 -11.67 31.57
C LEU A 131 -14.72 -10.49 31.02
N GLN A 132 -15.99 -10.44 31.35
CA GLN A 132 -16.86 -9.32 30.98
C GLN A 132 -16.33 -7.99 31.56
N ARG A 133 -15.88 -7.97 32.83
CA ARG A 133 -15.28 -6.78 33.43
C ARG A 133 -13.96 -6.36 32.76
N VAL A 134 -13.14 -7.32 32.36
CA VAL A 134 -11.91 -7.03 31.63
C VAL A 134 -12.24 -6.39 30.28
N ILE A 135 -13.20 -6.95 29.54
CA ILE A 135 -13.65 -6.41 28.25
C ILE A 135 -14.25 -5.01 28.42
N GLU A 136 -15.10 -4.80 29.44
CA GLU A 136 -15.68 -3.49 29.71
C GLU A 136 -14.60 -2.43 30.01
N ILE A 137 -13.61 -2.75 30.84
CA ILE A 137 -12.50 -1.84 31.14
C ILE A 137 -11.70 -1.52 29.87
N TRP A 138 -11.39 -2.54 29.05
CA TRP A 138 -10.69 -2.36 27.81
C TRP A 138 -11.45 -1.48 26.82
N SER A 139 -12.74 -1.77 26.62
CA SER A 139 -13.61 -1.02 25.72
C SER A 139 -13.92 0.41 26.20
N ALA A 140 -13.74 0.69 27.48
CA ALA A 140 -13.89 2.04 28.01
C ALA A 140 -12.71 2.96 27.68
N MET A 141 -11.56 2.40 27.24
CA MET A 141 -10.41 3.21 26.85
C MET A 141 -10.65 3.81 25.46
N PRO A 142 -10.49 5.14 25.28
CA PRO A 142 -10.65 5.75 23.97
C PRO A 142 -9.54 5.27 23.03
N GLU A 143 -9.90 4.61 21.93
CA GLU A 143 -8.97 4.03 20.96
C GLU A 143 -7.94 5.04 20.43
N LEU A 144 -8.35 6.28 20.22
CA LEU A 144 -7.45 7.35 19.74
C LEU A 144 -6.31 7.63 20.72
N TYR A 145 -6.56 7.60 22.03
CA TYR A 145 -5.50 7.81 23.02
C TYR A 145 -4.52 6.63 23.04
N LEU A 146 -5.03 5.41 22.93
CA LEU A 146 -4.18 4.23 22.80
C LEU A 146 -3.27 4.33 21.58
N LEU A 147 -3.84 4.68 20.43
CA LEU A 147 -3.06 4.86 19.19
C LEU A 147 -1.97 5.92 19.34
N ILE A 148 -2.27 7.05 19.99
CA ILE A 148 -1.29 8.13 20.22
C ILE A 148 -0.16 7.63 21.15
N ILE A 149 -0.49 6.99 22.26
CA ILE A 149 0.50 6.48 23.22
C ILE A 149 1.39 5.43 22.56
N PHE A 150 0.81 4.48 21.84
CA PHE A 150 1.59 3.44 21.17
C PHE A 150 2.44 4.00 20.02
N SER A 151 1.95 4.97 19.27
CA SER A 151 2.74 5.61 18.20
C SER A 151 3.92 6.43 18.73
N ALA A 152 3.87 6.88 19.98
CA ALA A 152 4.97 7.57 20.62
C ALA A 152 6.11 6.61 21.06
N VAL A 153 5.79 5.34 21.32
CA VAL A 153 6.74 4.32 21.79
C VAL A 153 7.21 3.41 20.67
N PHE A 154 6.32 3.08 19.74
CA PHE A 154 6.59 2.17 18.63
C PHE A 154 6.50 2.90 17.29
N ALA A 155 7.34 2.51 16.34
CA ALA A 155 7.24 3.04 14.97
C ALA A 155 5.85 2.70 14.39
N PRO A 156 5.11 3.69 13.85
CA PRO A 156 3.81 3.46 13.26
C PRO A 156 3.90 2.44 12.12
N SER A 157 3.11 1.37 12.22
CA SER A 157 3.05 0.33 11.20
C SER A 157 1.63 -0.22 11.05
N VAL A 158 1.32 -0.74 9.86
CA VAL A 158 0.02 -1.36 9.59
C VAL A 158 -0.25 -2.54 10.53
N SER A 159 0.79 -3.32 10.86
CA SER A 159 0.70 -4.45 11.79
C SER A 159 0.39 -4.01 13.22
N LEU A 160 0.99 -2.92 13.69
CA LEU A 160 0.69 -2.35 15.02
C LEU A 160 -0.77 -1.90 15.11
N LEU A 161 -1.25 -1.17 14.08
CA LEU A 161 -2.64 -0.74 14.00
C LEU A 161 -3.61 -1.94 13.99
N LEU A 162 -3.28 -3.00 13.23
CA LEU A 162 -4.08 -4.22 13.18
C LEU A 162 -4.23 -4.86 14.56
N VAL A 163 -3.12 -5.02 15.29
CA VAL A 163 -3.14 -5.62 16.63
C VAL A 163 -3.94 -4.76 17.60
N LEU A 164 -3.71 -3.44 17.61
CA LEU A 164 -4.41 -2.54 18.55
C LEU A 164 -5.91 -2.44 18.30
N LEU A 165 -6.34 -2.46 17.02
CA LEU A 165 -7.75 -2.34 16.67
C LEU A 165 -8.49 -3.69 16.69
N SER A 166 -7.78 -4.83 16.74
CA SER A 166 -8.40 -6.15 16.80
C SER A 166 -8.68 -6.64 18.23
N LEU A 167 -8.11 -5.99 19.23
CA LEU A 167 -8.29 -6.29 20.66
C LEU A 167 -9.46 -5.52 21.26
#